data_9f8863a7f73a7b42fa9a83433396e7a7
#
_entry.id   9f8863a7f73a7b42fa9a83433396e7a7
#
_cell.length_a   1.000
_cell.length_b   1.000
_cell.length_c   1.000
_cell.angle_alpha   90.00
_cell.angle_beta   90.00
_cell.angle_gamma   90.00
#
_symmetry.space_group_name_H-M   'P 1'
#
loop_
_entity.id
_entity.type
_entity.pdbx_description
1 polymer ?
#
loop_
_entity_poly.entity_id
_entity_poly.type
_entity_poly.pdbx_seq_one_letter_code
_entity_poly.pdbx_strand_id
1 'polypeptide(L)'
;MAQATVRAAVALAKKNLPRLPLIAGGKSFGGRMTSQSQAIAPLEGVRGLAFVGFPLHASGKPSTERAEHLDRIKIPMLFLQGSRDTLAEAALIETVVKRLGPLAKLLLACGL
;
A
#
# COMPACT_ATOMS: atom_id res chain seq x y z
N MET A 1 0.59 -0.68 -17.31
CA MET A 1 0.31 -2.13 -17.35
C MET A 1 0.01 -2.70 -15.96
N ALA A 2 0.90 -2.52 -14.98
CA ALA A 2 0.65 -3.07 -13.63
C ALA A 2 -0.62 -2.50 -12.99
N GLN A 3 -0.88 -1.21 -13.16
CA GLN A 3 -2.10 -0.60 -12.63
C GLN A 3 -3.37 -1.13 -13.31
N ALA A 4 -3.30 -1.40 -14.61
CA ALA A 4 -4.42 -2.01 -15.32
C ALA A 4 -4.71 -3.42 -14.79
N THR A 5 -3.68 -4.17 -14.45
CA THR A 5 -3.82 -5.50 -13.83
C THR A 5 -4.51 -5.41 -12.47
N VAL A 6 -4.13 -4.43 -11.65
CA VAL A 6 -4.78 -4.20 -10.35
C VAL A 6 -6.26 -3.91 -10.53
N ARG A 7 -6.62 -3.03 -11.45
CA ARG A 7 -8.02 -2.68 -11.69
C ARG A 7 -8.83 -3.85 -12.22
N ALA A 8 -8.24 -4.64 -13.11
CA ALA A 8 -8.90 -5.85 -13.63
C ALA A 8 -9.17 -6.87 -12.51
N ALA A 9 -8.19 -7.08 -11.62
CA ALA A 9 -8.35 -8.00 -10.50
C ALA A 9 -9.44 -7.55 -9.54
N VAL A 10 -9.51 -6.26 -9.22
CA VAL A 10 -10.55 -5.70 -8.35
C VAL A 10 -11.93 -5.84 -8.99
N ALA A 11 -12.04 -5.53 -10.28
CA ALA A 11 -13.30 -5.66 -11.01
C ALA A 11 -13.81 -7.11 -11.02
N LEU A 12 -12.90 -8.05 -11.22
CA LEU A 12 -13.23 -9.48 -11.22
C LEU A 12 -13.69 -9.94 -9.82
N ALA A 13 -12.99 -9.53 -8.78
CA ALA A 13 -13.35 -9.85 -7.40
C ALA A 13 -14.73 -9.30 -7.06
N LYS A 14 -15.01 -8.07 -7.43
CA LYS A 14 -16.31 -7.44 -7.19
C LYS A 14 -17.44 -8.17 -7.93
N LYS A 15 -17.19 -8.59 -9.17
CA LYS A 15 -18.15 -9.34 -9.96
C LYS A 15 -18.48 -10.70 -9.34
N ASN A 16 -17.44 -11.42 -8.85
CA ASN A 16 -17.62 -12.76 -8.30
C ASN A 16 -18.08 -12.77 -6.84
N LEU A 17 -17.75 -11.71 -6.07
CA LEU A 17 -18.03 -11.62 -4.65
C LEU A 17 -18.67 -10.27 -4.29
N PRO A 18 -19.83 -9.94 -4.91
CA PRO A 18 -20.38 -8.58 -4.81
C PRO A 18 -20.82 -8.15 -3.41
N ARG A 19 -21.04 -9.11 -2.51
CA ARG A 19 -21.49 -8.83 -1.15
C ARG A 19 -20.38 -8.76 -0.12
N LEU A 20 -19.14 -9.08 -0.49
CA LEU A 20 -18.02 -9.05 0.43
C LEU A 20 -17.27 -7.73 0.33
N PRO A 21 -16.84 -7.16 1.47
CA PRO A 21 -15.95 -6.02 1.43
C PRO A 21 -14.59 -6.45 0.86
N LEU A 22 -13.98 -5.57 0.08
CA LEU A 22 -12.69 -5.87 -0.54
C LEU A 22 -11.57 -5.10 0.16
N ILE A 23 -10.50 -5.81 0.46
CA ILE A 23 -9.23 -5.24 0.88
C ILE A 23 -8.24 -5.53 -0.23
N ALA A 24 -7.67 -4.48 -0.80
CA ALA A 24 -6.66 -4.64 -1.84
C ALA A 24 -5.27 -4.44 -1.26
N GLY A 25 -4.29 -5.08 -1.85
CA GLY A 25 -2.94 -4.93 -1.35
C GLY A 25 -1.97 -5.78 -2.12
N GLY A 26 -0.77 -5.87 -1.60
CA GLY A 26 0.25 -6.67 -2.23
C GLY A 26 1.57 -6.60 -1.48
N LYS A 27 2.47 -7.50 -1.87
CA LYS A 27 3.82 -7.54 -1.34
C LYS A 27 4.72 -6.68 -2.21
N SER A 28 5.52 -5.81 -1.59
CA SER A 28 6.51 -4.98 -2.26
C SER A 28 5.92 -4.20 -3.45
N PHE A 29 6.41 -4.44 -4.66
CA PHE A 29 5.97 -3.75 -5.88
C PHE A 29 4.46 -3.84 -6.09
N GLY A 30 3.85 -5.01 -5.84
CA GLY A 30 2.40 -5.18 -5.99
C GLY A 30 1.61 -4.24 -5.08
N GLY A 31 2.06 -4.04 -3.85
CA GLY A 31 1.45 -3.08 -2.93
C GLY A 31 1.59 -1.65 -3.43
N ARG A 32 2.76 -1.29 -3.94
CA ARG A 32 3.00 0.04 -4.50
C ARG A 32 2.09 0.32 -5.71
N MET A 33 1.95 -0.66 -6.60
CA MET A 33 1.07 -0.51 -7.77
C MET A 33 -0.40 -0.41 -7.36
N THR A 34 -0.81 -1.15 -6.35
CA THR A 34 -2.17 -1.06 -5.79
C THR A 34 -2.42 0.33 -5.22
N SER A 35 -1.49 0.87 -4.45
CA SER A 35 -1.63 2.20 -3.86
C SER A 35 -1.67 3.30 -4.94
N GLN A 36 -0.85 3.19 -5.98
CA GLN A 36 -0.87 4.15 -7.08
C GLN A 36 -2.20 4.12 -7.82
N SER A 37 -2.76 2.93 -8.06
CA SER A 37 -4.07 2.80 -8.70
C SER A 37 -5.15 3.48 -7.87
N GLN A 38 -5.18 3.24 -6.57
CA GLN A 38 -6.14 3.87 -5.67
C GLN A 38 -5.99 5.38 -5.63
N ALA A 39 -4.75 5.89 -5.62
CA ALA A 39 -4.48 7.32 -5.57
C ALA A 39 -4.91 8.05 -6.84
N ILE A 40 -4.79 7.41 -8.00
CA ILE A 40 -5.19 7.99 -9.29
C ILE A 40 -6.71 8.07 -9.38
N ALA A 41 -7.41 6.98 -9.05
CA ALA A 41 -8.86 6.93 -9.03
C ALA A 41 -9.29 5.79 -8.08
N PRO A 42 -10.15 6.07 -7.10
CA PRO A 42 -10.56 5.05 -6.13
C PRO A 42 -11.01 3.75 -6.79
N LEU A 43 -10.52 2.64 -6.26
CA LEU A 43 -10.90 1.30 -6.72
C LEU A 43 -12.29 0.98 -6.15
N GLU A 44 -13.26 0.81 -7.03
CA GLU A 44 -14.64 0.63 -6.62
C GLU A 44 -14.82 -0.62 -5.74
N GLY A 45 -15.44 -0.45 -4.58
CA GLY A 45 -15.70 -1.53 -3.63
C GLY A 45 -14.54 -1.85 -2.70
N VAL A 46 -13.37 -1.25 -2.89
CA VAL A 46 -12.21 -1.45 -2.01
C VAL A 46 -12.35 -0.55 -0.80
N ARG A 47 -12.34 -1.14 0.40
CA ARG A 47 -12.54 -0.42 1.66
C ARG A 47 -11.25 -0.18 2.43
N GLY A 48 -10.18 -0.83 2.08
CA GLY A 48 -8.90 -0.67 2.74
C GLY A 48 -7.77 -1.24 1.91
N LEU A 49 -6.55 -0.83 2.24
CA LEU A 49 -5.34 -1.33 1.59
C LEU A 49 -4.43 -1.98 2.62
N ALA A 50 -3.73 -3.04 2.21
CA ALA A 50 -2.75 -3.70 3.04
C ALA A 50 -1.46 -3.91 2.24
N PHE A 51 -0.34 -3.47 2.81
CA PHE A 51 0.95 -3.54 2.15
C PHE A 51 1.91 -4.41 2.96
N VAL A 52 2.50 -5.40 2.32
CA VAL A 52 3.54 -6.23 2.92
C VAL A 52 4.88 -5.81 2.33
N GLY A 53 5.67 -5.06 3.11
CA GLY A 53 6.94 -4.55 2.64
C GLY A 53 6.78 -3.46 1.57
N PHE A 54 6.20 -2.31 1.93
CA PHE A 54 6.05 -1.19 0.97
C PHE A 54 7.42 -0.62 0.60
N PRO A 55 7.79 -0.64 -0.69
CA PRO A 55 9.13 -0.17 -1.11
C PRO A 55 9.17 1.35 -1.23
N LEU A 56 9.71 2.03 -0.21
CA LEU A 56 9.81 3.48 -0.20
C LEU A 56 10.89 4.01 -1.14
N HIS A 57 11.94 3.23 -1.37
CA HIS A 57 13.10 3.69 -2.12
C HIS A 57 13.89 2.51 -2.69
N ALA A 58 14.83 2.81 -3.59
CA ALA A 58 15.79 1.82 -4.03
C ALA A 58 16.76 1.50 -2.89
N SER A 59 17.29 0.28 -2.86
CA SER A 59 18.25 -0.15 -1.85
C SER A 59 19.47 0.78 -1.85
N GLY A 60 19.85 1.25 -0.66
CA GLY A 60 20.97 2.16 -0.49
C GLY A 60 20.71 3.62 -0.86
N LYS A 61 19.46 3.97 -1.20
CA LYS A 61 19.09 5.35 -1.55
C LYS A 61 17.83 5.76 -0.79
N PRO A 62 17.92 5.98 0.54
CA PRO A 62 16.76 6.33 1.35
C PRO A 62 15.98 7.51 0.82
N SER A 63 14.66 7.38 0.75
CA SER A 63 13.76 8.42 0.27
C SER A 63 12.32 8.06 0.65
N THR A 64 11.44 9.05 0.66
CA THR A 64 9.99 8.85 0.84
C THR A 64 9.19 9.24 -0.39
N GLU A 65 9.85 9.51 -1.51
CA GLU A 65 9.19 9.97 -2.75
C GLU A 65 8.13 8.99 -3.25
N ARG A 66 8.39 7.69 -3.14
CA ARG A 66 7.46 6.65 -3.59
C ARG A 66 6.18 6.58 -2.77
N ALA A 67 6.12 7.30 -1.64
CA ALA A 67 4.96 7.36 -0.77
C ALA A 67 4.17 8.67 -0.89
N GLU A 68 4.61 9.62 -1.72
CA GLU A 68 3.95 10.91 -1.83
C GLU A 68 2.50 10.81 -2.29
N HIS A 69 2.19 9.88 -3.19
CA HIS A 69 0.84 9.68 -3.70
C HIS A 69 -0.14 9.18 -2.63
N LEU A 70 0.38 8.63 -1.52
CA LEU A 70 -0.47 8.08 -0.45
C LEU A 70 -1.34 9.15 0.21
N ASP A 71 -0.96 10.41 0.13
CA ASP A 71 -1.77 11.52 0.64
C ASP A 71 -3.13 11.64 -0.04
N ARG A 72 -3.26 11.11 -1.25
CA ARG A 72 -4.51 11.13 -2.01
C ARG A 72 -5.46 10.00 -1.66
N ILE A 73 -5.00 9.03 -0.88
CA ILE A 73 -5.79 7.88 -0.50
C ILE A 73 -6.65 8.24 0.71
N LYS A 74 -7.96 7.99 0.60
CA LYS A 74 -8.94 8.36 1.62
C LYS A 74 -9.54 7.18 2.37
N ILE A 75 -8.97 6.00 2.19
CA ILE A 75 -9.38 4.76 2.86
C ILE A 75 -8.27 4.27 3.79
N PRO A 76 -8.60 3.44 4.80
CA PRO A 76 -7.59 2.93 5.71
C PRO A 76 -6.48 2.14 5.01
N MET A 77 -5.26 2.28 5.53
CA MET A 77 -4.06 1.61 5.04
C MET A 77 -3.35 0.91 6.19
N LEU A 78 -2.97 -0.35 5.97
CA LEU A 78 -2.15 -1.11 6.90
C LEU A 78 -0.80 -1.39 6.26
N PHE A 79 0.26 -1.01 6.97
CA PHE A 79 1.63 -1.28 6.54
C PHE A 79 2.22 -2.38 7.42
N LEU A 80 2.51 -3.54 6.83
CA LEU A 80 3.27 -4.61 7.47
C LEU A 80 4.70 -4.53 6.97
N GLN A 81 5.62 -4.21 7.86
CA GLN A 81 6.98 -3.90 7.46
C GLN A 81 7.96 -4.75 8.24
N GLY A 82 8.96 -5.31 7.56
CA GLY A 82 10.07 -5.97 8.23
C GLY A 82 11.00 -4.91 8.85
N SER A 83 11.44 -5.14 10.07
CA SER A 83 12.32 -4.20 10.76
C SER A 83 13.69 -4.05 10.08
N ARG A 84 14.04 -4.98 9.20
CA ARG A 84 15.31 -4.97 8.44
C ARG A 84 15.10 -4.79 6.94
N ASP A 85 13.95 -4.29 6.52
CA ASP A 85 13.69 -4.07 5.10
C ASP A 85 14.62 -2.99 4.55
N THR A 86 15.45 -3.34 3.56
CA THR A 86 16.42 -2.43 2.96
C THR A 86 15.79 -1.46 1.96
N LEU A 87 14.54 -1.70 1.53
CA LEU A 87 13.80 -0.84 0.62
C LEU A 87 12.90 0.16 1.35
N ALA A 88 12.80 0.04 2.67
CA ALA A 88 12.01 0.94 3.49
C ALA A 88 12.51 0.86 4.94
N GLU A 89 13.44 1.73 5.30
CA GLU A 89 13.95 1.79 6.67
C GLU A 89 12.81 2.08 7.63
N ALA A 90 12.80 1.42 8.80
CA ALA A 90 11.73 1.55 9.78
C ALA A 90 11.45 3.02 10.15
N ALA A 91 12.49 3.82 10.33
CA ALA A 91 12.34 5.23 10.67
C ALA A 91 11.62 6.01 9.57
N LEU A 92 11.89 5.70 8.30
CA LEU A 92 11.25 6.38 7.18
C LEU A 92 9.79 5.98 7.04
N ILE A 93 9.48 4.69 7.20
CA ILE A 93 8.09 4.24 7.10
C ILE A 93 7.25 4.77 8.27
N GLU A 94 7.83 4.87 9.45
CA GLU A 94 7.16 5.48 10.60
C GLU A 94 6.82 6.95 10.32
N THR A 95 7.73 7.68 9.70
CA THR A 95 7.51 9.09 9.31
C THR A 95 6.35 9.20 8.33
N VAL A 96 6.29 8.31 7.33
CA VAL A 96 5.21 8.28 6.34
C VAL A 96 3.86 8.01 7.03
N VAL A 97 3.80 6.98 7.87
CA VAL A 97 2.56 6.60 8.56
C VAL A 97 2.08 7.74 9.46
N LYS A 98 3.00 8.40 10.16
CA LYS A 98 2.67 9.54 11.02
C LYS A 98 2.07 10.70 10.22
N ARG A 99 2.66 11.00 9.05
CA ARG A 99 2.15 12.03 8.15
C ARG A 99 0.75 11.72 7.66
N LEU A 100 0.47 10.45 7.36
CA LEU A 100 -0.84 10.02 6.85
C LEU A 100 -1.94 10.08 7.91
N GLY A 101 -1.58 10.09 9.18
CA GLY A 101 -2.52 10.26 10.27
C GLY A 101 -3.39 9.02 10.56
N PRO A 102 -4.65 9.23 10.97
CA PRO A 102 -5.48 8.12 11.48
C PRO A 102 -5.85 7.06 10.45
N LEU A 103 -5.69 7.32 9.15
CA LEU A 103 -5.97 6.33 8.11
C LEU A 103 -4.89 5.27 7.99
N ALA A 104 -3.70 5.50 8.53
CA ALA A 104 -2.57 4.58 8.37
C ALA A 104 -2.17 3.93 9.68
N LYS A 105 -1.85 2.64 9.63
CA LYS A 105 -1.32 1.85 10.74
C LYS A 105 -0.08 1.13 10.29
N LEU A 106 0.90 1.02 11.20
CA LEU A 106 2.15 0.31 10.95
C LEU A 106 2.32 -0.83 11.93
N LEU A 107 2.64 -2.01 11.41
CA LEU A 107 3.08 -3.15 12.21
C LEU A 107 4.49 -3.52 11.75
N LEU A 108 5.45 -3.45 12.68
CA LEU A 108 6.81 -3.88 12.43
C LEU A 108 6.97 -5.33 12.89
N ALA A 109 7.57 -6.16 12.06
CA ALA A 109 7.78 -7.56 12.37
C ALA A 109 9.24 -7.96 12.14
N CYS A 110 9.82 -8.68 13.09
CA CYS A 110 11.15 -9.25 12.94
C CYS A 110 11.09 -10.42 11.99
N GLY A 111 12.01 -10.46 11.02
CA GLY A 111 12.10 -11.59 10.09
C GLY A 111 11.11 -11.56 8.93
N LEU A 112 10.39 -10.49 8.81
CA LEU A 112 9.46 -10.31 7.68
C LEU A 112 10.20 -9.90 6.41
#